data_a77c193aa77a7693525f05e838a9ae87
#
_entry.id   a77c193aa77a7693525f05e838a9ae87
#
_cell.length_a   1.000
_cell.length_b   1.000
_cell.length_c   1.000
_cell.angle_alpha   90.00
_cell.angle_beta   90.00
_cell.angle_gamma   90.00
#
_symmetry.space_group_name_H-M   'P 1'
#
loop_
_entity.id
_entity.type
_entity.pdbx_description
1 polymer ?
#
loop_
_entity_poly.entity_id
_entity_poly.type
_entity_poly.pdbx_seq_one_letter_code
_entity_poly.pdbx_strand_id
1 'polypeptide(L)'
;MEKGKNSKNIMDYATVTLLDAENAIDIIEKWQKIIYEQYGMHFIHASDEFYILAERELPETERYDGYPQLENGVGMLRLLDTEVTEALEALPEDLPVKPEELSIATGRLAYPYLRKQLDKIEAKFPQKKVHLYAIRNDFFGESITVAGLITGQDLKKQMSVVPLGERLLLPICMFRSGEIGRAHV
;
A
#
# COMPACT_ATOMS: atom_id res chain seq x y z
N MET A 1 -28.69 27.92 32.82
CA MET A 1 -28.41 26.60 32.22
C MET A 1 -27.46 26.81 31.03
N GLU A 2 -26.16 26.78 31.31
CA GLU A 2 -25.12 26.91 30.29
C GLU A 2 -24.88 25.57 29.62
N LYS A 3 -25.09 25.54 28.30
CA LYS A 3 -24.74 24.39 27.47
C LYS A 3 -23.23 24.30 27.40
N GLY A 4 -22.67 23.23 27.95
CA GLY A 4 -21.26 22.92 27.89
C GLY A 4 -20.73 22.94 26.46
N LYS A 5 -19.68 23.72 26.25
CA LYS A 5 -18.83 23.67 25.03
C LYS A 5 -18.09 22.34 25.07
N ASN A 6 -18.51 21.41 24.23
CA ASN A 6 -17.68 20.25 23.90
C ASN A 6 -16.38 20.77 23.28
N SER A 7 -15.31 20.72 24.04
CA SER A 7 -13.96 20.94 23.53
C SER A 7 -13.65 19.84 22.53
N LYS A 8 -13.56 20.20 21.27
CA LYS A 8 -12.86 19.42 20.25
C LYS A 8 -11.37 19.43 20.59
N ASN A 9 -10.94 18.59 21.51
CA ASN A 9 -9.55 18.16 21.57
C ASN A 9 -9.38 17.00 20.57
N ILE A 10 -9.54 17.30 19.30
CA ILE A 10 -8.87 16.54 18.26
C ILE A 10 -7.43 16.98 18.39
N MET A 11 -6.55 16.09 18.90
CA MET A 11 -5.12 16.27 18.71
C MET A 11 -4.91 16.51 17.22
N ASP A 12 -4.47 17.70 16.84
CA ASP A 12 -3.94 17.96 15.53
C ASP A 12 -2.65 17.13 15.43
N TYR A 13 -2.78 15.90 14.96
CA TYR A 13 -1.60 15.13 14.53
C TYR A 13 -1.01 15.92 13.38
N ALA A 14 0.20 16.45 13.59
CA ALA A 14 0.94 17.09 12.54
C ALA A 14 1.06 16.11 11.37
N THR A 15 0.50 16.47 10.24
CA THR A 15 0.63 15.66 9.03
C THR A 15 2.09 15.70 8.60
N VAL A 16 2.71 14.54 8.41
CA VAL A 16 4.07 14.43 7.88
C VAL A 16 4.09 15.08 6.50
N THR A 17 4.93 16.08 6.32
CA THR A 17 5.11 16.77 5.04
C THR A 17 6.12 16.03 4.17
N LEU A 18 6.20 16.40 2.87
CA LEU A 18 7.24 15.91 1.95
C LEU A 18 8.64 16.15 2.54
N LEU A 19 8.91 17.37 3.03
CA LEU A 19 10.21 17.73 3.61
C LEU A 19 10.55 16.94 4.87
N ASP A 20 9.55 16.65 5.71
CA ASP A 20 9.73 15.79 6.89
C ASP A 20 10.08 14.35 6.48
N ALA A 21 9.42 13.84 5.44
CA ALA A 21 9.69 12.51 4.90
C ALA A 21 11.10 12.42 4.30
N GLU A 22 11.51 13.40 3.49
CA GLU A 22 12.87 13.47 2.94
C GLU A 22 13.94 13.50 4.03
N ASN A 23 13.79 14.36 5.03
CA ASN A 23 14.72 14.48 6.15
C ASN A 23 14.80 13.17 6.95
N ALA A 24 13.66 12.51 7.20
CA ALA A 24 13.62 11.25 7.91
C ALA A 24 14.37 10.14 7.13
N ILE A 25 14.16 10.04 5.82
CA ILE A 25 14.87 9.09 4.96
C ILE A 25 16.38 9.36 5.00
N ASP A 26 16.82 10.60 4.85
CA ASP A 26 18.24 10.97 4.87
C ASP A 26 18.92 10.56 6.19
N ILE A 27 18.25 10.79 7.31
CA ILE A 27 18.76 10.38 8.62
C ILE A 27 18.83 8.86 8.73
N ILE A 28 17.79 8.15 8.32
CA ILE A 28 17.71 6.69 8.38
C ILE A 28 18.79 6.08 7.48
N GLU A 29 18.92 6.53 6.23
CA GLU A 29 19.92 6.01 5.29
C GLU A 29 21.36 6.25 5.75
N LYS A 30 21.62 7.42 6.35
CA LYS A 30 22.91 7.70 6.97
C LYS A 30 23.27 6.69 8.07
N TRP A 31 22.30 6.41 8.96
CA TRP A 31 22.51 5.46 10.05
C TRP A 31 22.55 4.02 9.54
N GLN A 32 21.76 3.66 8.56
CA GLN A 32 21.83 2.34 7.91
C GLN A 32 23.26 2.07 7.40
N LYS A 33 23.87 3.04 6.71
CA LYS A 33 25.24 2.88 6.21
C LYS A 33 26.24 2.62 7.32
N ILE A 34 26.17 3.41 8.41
CA ILE A 34 27.08 3.27 9.56
C ILE A 34 26.90 1.90 10.24
N ILE A 35 25.66 1.49 10.45
CA ILE A 35 25.34 0.22 11.11
C ILE A 35 25.70 -0.95 10.22
N TYR A 36 25.44 -0.87 8.91
CA TYR A 36 25.80 -1.91 7.97
C TYR A 36 27.32 -2.16 7.91
N GLU A 37 28.14 -1.10 7.91
CA GLU A 37 29.61 -1.20 7.96
C GLU A 37 30.10 -1.91 9.23
N GLN A 38 29.37 -1.78 10.34
CA GLN A 38 29.76 -2.36 11.63
C GLN A 38 29.19 -3.76 11.87
N TYR A 39 27.96 -4.03 11.43
CA TYR A 39 27.20 -5.24 11.79
C TYR A 39 26.76 -6.08 10.59
N GLY A 40 26.89 -5.59 9.35
CA GLY A 40 26.46 -6.28 8.14
C GLY A 40 24.93 -6.39 7.98
N MET A 41 24.17 -5.49 8.62
CA MET A 41 22.71 -5.46 8.56
C MET A 41 22.18 -4.02 8.60
N HIS A 42 21.02 -3.79 7.98
CA HIS A 42 20.32 -2.50 7.99
C HIS A 42 19.30 -2.50 9.15
N PHE A 43 19.72 -2.09 10.33
CA PHE A 43 18.95 -2.23 11.57
C PHE A 43 17.66 -1.38 11.63
N ILE A 44 17.65 -0.21 10.97
CA ILE A 44 16.52 0.73 10.96
C ILE A 44 16.05 0.97 9.53
N HIS A 45 14.73 1.11 9.34
CA HIS A 45 14.13 1.32 8.02
C HIS A 45 13.06 2.41 8.10
N ALA A 46 12.92 3.19 7.03
CA ALA A 46 11.72 3.98 6.81
C ALA A 46 10.63 3.09 6.21
N SER A 47 9.37 3.33 6.58
CA SER A 47 8.24 2.68 5.90
C SER A 47 8.11 3.16 4.45
N ASP A 48 7.45 2.36 3.63
CA ASP A 48 7.19 2.69 2.22
C ASP A 48 6.47 4.03 2.07
N GLU A 49 5.63 4.40 3.06
CA GLU A 49 4.91 5.67 3.08
C GLU A 49 5.84 6.88 3.05
N PHE A 50 6.98 6.83 3.74
CA PHE A 50 7.96 7.92 3.72
C PHE A 50 8.56 8.11 2.32
N TYR A 51 8.90 7.01 1.64
CA TYR A 51 9.42 7.05 0.27
C TYR A 51 8.38 7.60 -0.71
N ILE A 52 7.10 7.20 -0.56
CA ILE A 52 6.01 7.70 -1.39
C ILE A 52 5.81 9.20 -1.17
N LEU A 53 5.76 9.64 0.09
CA LEU A 53 5.57 11.06 0.45
C LEU A 53 6.74 11.93 -0.01
N ALA A 54 7.95 11.40 0.03
CA ALA A 54 9.16 12.07 -0.44
C ALA A 54 9.35 12.00 -1.96
N GLU A 55 8.46 11.31 -2.68
CA GLU A 55 8.58 11.04 -4.12
C GLU A 55 9.93 10.38 -4.50
N ARG A 56 10.49 9.59 -3.57
CA ARG A 56 11.73 8.84 -3.76
C ARG A 56 11.48 7.41 -4.21
N GLU A 57 12.45 6.86 -4.93
CA GLU A 57 12.46 5.44 -5.27
C GLU A 57 12.63 4.58 -4.01
N LEU A 58 11.93 3.45 -4.00
CA LEU A 58 12.06 2.47 -2.93
C LEU A 58 13.47 1.84 -2.96
N PRO A 59 14.06 1.55 -1.80
CA PRO A 59 15.33 0.83 -1.73
C PRO A 59 15.27 -0.51 -2.47
N GLU A 60 16.42 -1.00 -2.90
CA GLU A 60 16.54 -2.34 -3.50
C GLU A 60 16.33 -3.44 -2.46
N THR A 61 15.97 -4.64 -2.93
CA THR A 61 15.61 -5.81 -2.12
C THR A 61 16.62 -6.13 -1.02
N GLU A 62 17.91 -6.02 -1.33
CA GLU A 62 19.01 -6.33 -0.44
C GLU A 62 19.06 -5.42 0.80
N ARG A 63 18.51 -4.20 0.70
CA ARG A 63 18.51 -3.24 1.81
C ARG A 63 17.45 -3.54 2.87
N TYR A 64 16.56 -4.48 2.62
CA TYR A 64 15.51 -4.86 3.57
C TYR A 64 15.87 -6.09 4.43
N ASP A 65 17.07 -6.68 4.26
CA ASP A 65 17.58 -7.81 5.08
C ASP A 65 16.58 -8.97 5.21
N GLY A 66 15.86 -9.30 4.13
CA GLY A 66 14.85 -10.36 4.12
C GLY A 66 13.46 -9.93 4.64
N TYR A 67 13.19 -8.63 4.69
CA TYR A 67 11.88 -8.05 5.00
C TYR A 67 11.33 -8.35 6.41
N PRO A 68 12.09 -8.13 7.49
CA PRO A 68 11.67 -8.47 8.85
C PRO A 68 10.54 -7.58 9.39
N GLN A 69 10.19 -6.49 8.69
CA GLN A 69 9.22 -5.49 9.17
C GLN A 69 8.06 -5.24 8.18
N LEU A 70 7.69 -6.22 7.37
CA LEU A 70 6.57 -6.09 6.42
C LEU A 70 5.28 -5.63 7.08
N GLU A 71 4.94 -6.16 8.27
CA GLU A 71 3.74 -5.79 9.00
C GLU A 71 3.71 -4.30 9.41
N ASN A 72 4.88 -3.66 9.47
CA ASN A 72 5.04 -2.23 9.74
C ASN A 72 5.05 -1.37 8.47
N GLY A 73 4.74 -1.94 7.31
CA GLY A 73 4.74 -1.24 6.03
C GLY A 73 6.14 -0.93 5.49
N VAL A 74 7.13 -1.75 5.85
CA VAL A 74 8.53 -1.61 5.41
C VAL A 74 8.83 -2.62 4.31
N GLY A 75 9.05 -2.15 3.09
CA GLY A 75 9.44 -2.97 1.94
C GLY A 75 8.30 -3.77 1.29
N MET A 76 7.05 -3.55 1.67
CA MET A 76 5.90 -4.26 1.08
C MET A 76 5.78 -4.00 -0.42
N LEU A 77 5.98 -2.75 -0.84
CA LEU A 77 5.86 -2.37 -2.24
C LEU A 77 7.04 -2.88 -3.08
N ARG A 78 8.26 -2.88 -2.52
CA ARG A 78 9.42 -3.46 -3.19
C ARG A 78 9.26 -4.98 -3.34
N LEU A 79 8.83 -5.67 -2.28
CA LEU A 79 8.58 -7.11 -2.34
C LEU A 79 7.52 -7.44 -3.40
N LEU A 80 6.41 -6.71 -3.43
CA LEU A 80 5.37 -6.87 -4.44
C LEU A 80 5.93 -6.68 -5.86
N ASP A 81 6.76 -5.65 -6.09
CA ASP A 81 7.37 -5.39 -7.39
C ASP A 81 8.27 -6.55 -7.83
N THR A 82 9.09 -7.05 -6.91
CA THR A 82 9.97 -8.20 -7.15
C THR A 82 9.17 -9.46 -7.46
N GLU A 83 8.21 -9.81 -6.61
CA GLU A 83 7.37 -11.02 -6.78
C GLU A 83 6.56 -10.99 -8.09
N VAL A 84 5.96 -9.85 -8.44
CA VAL A 84 5.22 -9.70 -9.70
C VAL A 84 6.17 -9.84 -10.90
N THR A 85 7.35 -9.23 -10.85
CA THR A 85 8.32 -9.31 -11.94
C THR A 85 8.81 -10.73 -12.12
N GLU A 86 9.25 -11.40 -11.07
CA GLU A 86 9.70 -12.80 -11.08
C GLU A 86 8.59 -13.76 -11.56
N ALA A 87 7.36 -13.57 -11.06
CA ALA A 87 6.23 -14.37 -11.49
C ALA A 87 5.93 -14.19 -12.99
N LEU A 88 5.98 -12.96 -13.50
CA LEU A 88 5.77 -12.69 -14.92
C LEU A 88 6.88 -13.27 -15.79
N GLU A 89 8.13 -13.25 -15.33
CA GLU A 89 9.27 -13.85 -16.05
C GLU A 89 9.19 -15.38 -16.08
N ALA A 90 8.74 -15.99 -14.99
CA ALA A 90 8.59 -17.44 -14.89
C ALA A 90 7.44 -18.02 -15.72
N LEU A 91 6.44 -17.20 -16.08
CA LEU A 91 5.30 -17.67 -16.87
C LEU A 91 5.64 -17.77 -18.36
N PRO A 92 5.28 -18.88 -19.04
CA PRO A 92 5.46 -19.02 -20.49
C PRO A 92 4.75 -17.91 -21.27
N GLU A 93 5.34 -17.51 -22.41
CA GLU A 93 4.74 -16.50 -23.27
C GLU A 93 3.44 -16.97 -23.93
N ASP A 94 3.33 -18.28 -24.20
CA ASP A 94 2.20 -18.93 -24.85
C ASP A 94 1.17 -19.51 -23.84
N LEU A 95 1.24 -19.08 -22.57
CA LEU A 95 0.31 -19.54 -21.54
C LEU A 95 -1.14 -19.24 -21.95
N PRO A 96 -2.00 -20.26 -22.07
CA PRO A 96 -3.41 -20.04 -22.41
C PRO A 96 -4.14 -19.37 -21.25
N VAL A 97 -4.42 -18.08 -21.41
CA VAL A 97 -5.11 -17.26 -20.40
C VAL A 97 -6.51 -16.93 -20.88
N LYS A 98 -7.52 -17.24 -20.07
CA LYS A 98 -8.90 -16.87 -20.37
C LYS A 98 -9.14 -15.38 -20.16
N PRO A 99 -9.96 -14.74 -21.01
CA PRO A 99 -10.43 -13.40 -20.72
C PRO A 99 -11.09 -13.33 -19.33
N GLU A 100 -10.77 -12.32 -18.58
CA GLU A 100 -11.32 -12.09 -17.25
C GLU A 100 -11.29 -10.61 -16.93
N GLU A 101 -12.34 -10.12 -16.30
CA GLU A 101 -12.47 -8.75 -15.82
C GLU A 101 -12.51 -8.77 -14.29
N LEU A 102 -11.52 -8.14 -13.65
CA LEU A 102 -11.33 -8.12 -12.20
C LEU A 102 -11.42 -6.70 -11.68
N SER A 103 -11.78 -6.58 -10.42
CA SER A 103 -11.66 -5.32 -9.68
C SER A 103 -10.74 -5.48 -8.49
N ILE A 104 -9.95 -4.45 -8.23
CA ILE A 104 -9.11 -4.35 -7.01
C ILE A 104 -9.46 -3.03 -6.34
N ALA A 105 -9.72 -3.05 -5.03
CA ALA A 105 -9.87 -1.84 -4.24
C ALA A 105 -8.74 -1.74 -3.22
N THR A 106 -8.16 -0.53 -3.11
CA THR A 106 -7.03 -0.27 -2.21
C THR A 106 -7.11 1.15 -1.63
N GLY A 107 -6.21 1.49 -0.73
CA GLY A 107 -6.03 2.86 -0.24
C GLY A 107 -5.37 3.76 -1.29
N ARG A 108 -5.54 5.06 -1.14
CA ARG A 108 -5.00 6.07 -2.09
C ARG A 108 -3.48 6.03 -2.18
N LEU A 109 -2.80 5.69 -1.08
CA LEU A 109 -1.34 5.65 -1.00
C LEU A 109 -0.74 4.59 -1.94
N ALA A 110 -1.23 3.37 -1.89
CA ALA A 110 -0.71 2.25 -2.68
C ALA A 110 -1.18 2.25 -4.15
N TYR A 111 -2.22 3.03 -4.47
CA TYR A 111 -2.82 3.03 -5.81
C TYR A 111 -1.83 3.21 -6.97
N PRO A 112 -0.93 4.22 -6.97
CA PRO A 112 0.00 4.43 -8.09
C PRO A 112 0.96 3.25 -8.30
N TYR A 113 1.37 2.63 -7.20
CA TYR A 113 2.28 1.47 -7.24
C TYR A 113 1.58 0.22 -7.77
N LEU A 114 0.38 -0.05 -7.27
CA LEU A 114 -0.44 -1.16 -7.79
C LEU A 114 -0.77 -0.95 -9.26
N ARG A 115 -1.06 0.27 -9.71
CA ARG A 115 -1.30 0.53 -11.14
C ARG A 115 -0.10 0.14 -12.00
N LYS A 116 1.11 0.50 -11.59
CA LYS A 116 2.34 0.11 -12.30
C LYS A 116 2.48 -1.41 -12.43
N GLN A 117 2.16 -2.16 -11.36
CA GLN A 117 2.22 -3.62 -11.40
C GLN A 117 1.15 -4.22 -12.32
N LEU A 118 -0.05 -3.66 -12.27
CA LEU A 118 -1.14 -4.09 -13.15
C LEU A 118 -0.84 -3.79 -14.62
N ASP A 119 -0.20 -2.68 -14.93
CA ASP A 119 0.24 -2.35 -16.29
C ASP A 119 1.21 -3.41 -16.85
N LYS A 120 2.15 -3.93 -16.01
CA LYS A 120 3.02 -5.04 -16.40
C LYS A 120 2.23 -6.32 -16.68
N ILE A 121 1.26 -6.63 -15.83
CA ILE A 121 0.41 -7.82 -15.98
C ILE A 121 -0.46 -7.72 -17.23
N GLU A 122 -1.11 -6.59 -17.45
CA GLU A 122 -1.97 -6.35 -18.62
C GLU A 122 -1.17 -6.29 -19.93
N ALA A 123 0.09 -5.82 -19.90
CA ALA A 123 0.99 -5.86 -21.04
C ALA A 123 1.32 -7.31 -21.47
N LYS A 124 1.56 -8.21 -20.50
CA LYS A 124 1.81 -9.63 -20.77
C LYS A 124 0.53 -10.39 -21.11
N PHE A 125 -0.59 -10.03 -20.49
CA PHE A 125 -1.87 -10.71 -20.64
C PHE A 125 -3.00 -9.74 -21.02
N PRO A 126 -3.04 -9.26 -22.29
CA PRO A 126 -4.01 -8.23 -22.73
C PRO A 126 -5.48 -8.65 -22.60
N GLN A 127 -5.76 -9.94 -22.46
CA GLN A 127 -7.09 -10.49 -22.23
C GLN A 127 -7.55 -10.38 -20.76
N LYS A 128 -6.67 -9.99 -19.84
CA LYS A 128 -7.01 -9.65 -18.46
C LYS A 128 -7.24 -8.15 -18.35
N LYS A 129 -8.38 -7.77 -17.83
CA LYS A 129 -8.72 -6.37 -17.59
C LYS A 129 -8.91 -6.15 -16.10
N VAL A 130 -8.16 -5.24 -15.52
CA VAL A 130 -8.20 -4.99 -14.09
C VAL A 130 -8.61 -3.55 -13.80
N HIS A 131 -9.77 -3.40 -13.15
CA HIS A 131 -10.22 -2.12 -12.61
C HIS A 131 -9.60 -1.89 -11.23
N LEU A 132 -8.77 -0.88 -11.11
CA LEU A 132 -8.18 -0.50 -9.84
C LEU A 132 -8.90 0.72 -9.26
N TYR A 133 -9.35 0.63 -8.01
CA TYR A 133 -10.08 1.69 -7.32
C TYR A 133 -9.33 2.15 -6.07
N ALA A 134 -9.08 3.46 -6.00
CA ALA A 134 -8.53 4.12 -4.81
C ALA A 134 -9.68 4.54 -3.90
N ILE A 135 -9.84 3.87 -2.78
CA ILE A 135 -10.91 4.15 -1.82
C ILE A 135 -10.51 5.31 -0.91
N ARG A 136 -11.38 6.31 -0.83
CA ARG A 136 -11.23 7.43 0.10
C ARG A 136 -11.69 7.01 1.50
N ASN A 137 -10.94 7.41 2.50
CA ASN A 137 -11.33 7.19 3.89
C ASN A 137 -12.22 8.34 4.35
N ASP A 138 -13.53 8.13 4.33
CA ASP A 138 -14.51 9.12 4.80
C ASP A 138 -14.68 9.05 6.32
N PHE A 139 -14.43 7.88 6.94
CA PHE A 139 -14.64 7.64 8.35
C PHE A 139 -13.57 8.28 9.24
N PHE A 140 -12.30 8.00 8.97
CA PHE A 140 -11.17 8.55 9.74
C PHE A 140 -10.63 9.87 9.18
N GLY A 141 -11.04 10.24 7.97
CA GLY A 141 -10.63 11.45 7.26
C GLY A 141 -9.74 11.18 6.06
N GLU A 142 -9.78 12.09 5.09
CA GLU A 142 -9.10 11.95 3.79
C GLU A 142 -7.57 11.95 3.86
N SER A 143 -6.99 12.43 4.96
CA SER A 143 -5.55 12.37 5.22
C SER A 143 -5.06 10.94 5.52
N ILE A 144 -5.98 10.03 5.88
CA ILE A 144 -5.67 8.62 6.10
C ILE A 144 -5.78 7.89 4.76
N THR A 145 -4.66 7.48 4.20
CA THR A 145 -4.56 6.97 2.83
C THR A 145 -4.22 5.48 2.74
N VAL A 146 -3.89 4.84 3.87
CA VAL A 146 -3.53 3.42 3.93
C VAL A 146 -4.75 2.51 3.83
N ALA A 147 -4.60 1.38 3.12
CA ALA A 147 -5.69 0.44 2.87
C ALA A 147 -6.26 -0.19 4.16
N GLY A 148 -5.40 -0.52 5.13
CA GLY A 148 -5.79 -1.20 6.36
C GLY A 148 -6.70 -0.41 7.30
N LEU A 149 -6.87 0.91 7.07
CA LEU A 149 -7.78 1.77 7.85
C LEU A 149 -9.05 2.14 7.09
N ILE A 150 -9.27 1.60 5.90
CA ILE A 150 -10.53 1.79 5.16
C ILE A 150 -11.61 0.94 5.80
N THR A 151 -12.74 1.59 6.12
CA THR A 151 -13.87 0.87 6.71
C THR A 151 -14.69 0.14 5.65
N GLY A 152 -15.39 -0.93 6.06
CA GLY A 152 -16.32 -1.63 5.18
C GLY A 152 -17.46 -0.74 4.67
N GLN A 153 -17.82 0.31 5.43
CA GLN A 153 -18.82 1.30 5.03
C GLN A 153 -18.30 2.17 3.87
N ASP A 154 -17.07 2.67 3.96
CA ASP A 154 -16.45 3.46 2.90
C ASP A 154 -16.26 2.64 1.64
N LEU A 155 -15.77 1.41 1.79
CA LEU A 155 -15.62 0.46 0.68
C LEU A 155 -16.97 0.22 0.00
N LYS A 156 -17.98 -0.22 0.75
CA LYS A 156 -19.32 -0.52 0.22
C LYS A 156 -19.94 0.68 -0.49
N LYS A 157 -19.90 1.88 0.12
CA LYS A 157 -20.44 3.10 -0.43
C LYS A 157 -19.82 3.45 -1.78
N GLN A 158 -18.49 3.38 -1.88
CA GLN A 158 -17.76 3.79 -3.08
C GLN A 158 -17.78 2.71 -4.17
N MET A 159 -17.75 1.43 -3.79
CA MET A 159 -17.80 0.34 -4.77
C MET A 159 -19.20 0.04 -5.32
N SER A 160 -20.27 0.50 -4.66
CA SER A 160 -21.65 0.28 -5.14
C SER A 160 -22.04 1.07 -6.40
N VAL A 161 -21.23 2.06 -6.78
CA VAL A 161 -21.53 2.98 -7.90
C VAL A 161 -20.54 2.84 -9.07
N VAL A 162 -19.63 1.86 -9.00
CA VAL A 162 -18.65 1.60 -10.05
C VAL A 162 -18.82 0.21 -10.65
N PRO A 163 -18.41 0.00 -11.93
CA PRO A 163 -18.46 -1.33 -12.53
C PRO A 163 -17.49 -2.26 -11.79
N LEU A 164 -17.99 -3.43 -11.41
CA LEU A 164 -17.19 -4.52 -10.86
C LEU A 164 -17.06 -5.61 -11.92
N GLY A 165 -15.85 -6.19 -12.03
CA GLY A 165 -15.66 -7.39 -12.81
C GLY A 165 -16.24 -8.63 -12.12
N GLU A 166 -15.78 -9.79 -12.56
CA GLU A 166 -16.23 -11.08 -12.02
C GLU A 166 -15.85 -11.29 -10.55
N ARG A 167 -14.77 -10.64 -10.11
CA ARG A 167 -14.25 -10.73 -8.74
C ARG A 167 -13.74 -9.39 -8.25
N LEU A 168 -13.92 -9.12 -6.96
CA LEU A 168 -13.30 -8.00 -6.24
C LEU A 168 -12.20 -8.53 -5.32
N LEU A 169 -10.98 -8.09 -5.54
CA LEU A 169 -9.83 -8.39 -4.71
C LEU A 169 -9.58 -7.24 -3.73
N LEU A 170 -9.30 -7.59 -2.49
CA LEU A 170 -9.01 -6.64 -1.41
C LEU A 170 -7.69 -7.02 -0.74
N PRO A 171 -6.85 -6.04 -0.34
CA PRO A 171 -5.66 -6.31 0.44
C PRO A 171 -6.02 -7.00 1.77
N ILE A 172 -5.23 -7.99 2.17
CA ILE A 172 -5.48 -8.74 3.41
C ILE A 172 -5.48 -7.85 4.65
N CYS A 173 -4.74 -6.74 4.63
CA CYS A 173 -4.71 -5.76 5.72
C CYS A 173 -6.05 -5.03 5.95
N MET A 174 -7.02 -5.14 5.03
CA MET A 174 -8.38 -4.65 5.24
C MET A 174 -9.24 -5.58 6.11
N PHE A 175 -8.74 -6.78 6.43
CA PHE A 175 -9.48 -7.79 7.21
C PHE A 175 -8.87 -7.96 8.59
N ARG A 176 -9.68 -8.41 9.55
CA ARG A 176 -9.16 -8.79 10.87
C ARG A 176 -8.23 -9.98 10.77
N SER A 177 -7.15 -9.96 11.54
CA SER A 177 -6.27 -11.12 11.70
C SER A 177 -7.10 -12.33 12.17
N GLY A 178 -6.99 -13.45 11.44
CA GLY A 178 -7.73 -14.70 11.74
C GLY A 178 -9.16 -14.78 11.18
N GLU A 179 -9.69 -13.72 10.57
CA GLU A 179 -11.02 -13.74 9.93
C GLU A 179 -10.87 -13.57 8.40
N ILE A 180 -10.64 -14.67 7.70
CA ILE A 180 -10.67 -14.64 6.23
C ILE A 180 -12.12 -14.43 5.78
N GLY A 181 -12.38 -13.33 5.10
CA GLY A 181 -13.63 -13.09 4.36
C GLY A 181 -14.66 -12.20 5.03
N ARG A 182 -14.35 -11.51 6.13
CA ARG A 182 -15.25 -10.51 6.72
C ARG A 182 -14.57 -9.15 6.80
N ALA A 183 -14.98 -8.23 5.92
CA ALA A 183 -14.63 -6.82 6.11
C ALA A 183 -15.21 -6.32 7.44
N HIS A 184 -14.48 -5.43 8.10
CA HIS A 184 -15.01 -4.74 9.28
C HIS A 184 -16.24 -3.92 8.89
N VAL A 185 -17.38 -4.26 9.43
CA VAL A 185 -18.63 -3.52 9.35
C VAL A 185 -18.77 -2.64 10.57
#